data_b8ac9079f2164ed60a5156f7ba9d559b
#
_entry.id   b8ac9079f2164ed60a5156f7ba9d559b
#
_cell.length_a   1.000
_cell.length_b   1.000
_cell.length_c   1.000
_cell.angle_alpha   90.00
_cell.angle_beta   90.00
_cell.angle_gamma   90.00
#
_symmetry.space_group_name_H-M   'P 1'
#
loop_
_entity.id
_entity.type
_entity.pdbx_description
1 polymer ?
#
loop_
_entity_poly.entity_id
_entity_poly.type
_entity_poly.pdbx_seq_one_letter_code
_entity_poly.pdbx_strand_id
1 'polypeptide(L)'
;KAESDLPIYVSWIGTTDINCMESWRVTEGLDTLPENSSRLTIPFKEEPGQNGPIRTFTDNNKFSQIYLLASKEYDFLGSQMKDWIKRGNNSKCQIIITTVEDPTSYDEVYKALDKFFSKYWTAETASRYVFNLTPGTPAMQAMLFYMSQIRYSGGKTFRTVPRKFAKNNKQILEVNAPFSLKPDLYLNTQTQCPQSDEIEKVIELYAPVKAINILLLGESGVGKSSAAQKIHYRCGGKKDNFIIANCAELAAGDANMFRAELFGAKKGSFTGCTEDKTGLFELAQNGTIFLDEVAEIPLSSQSVLLRALQDKEIMSIGSKKVVRLNNVRVISATNHNLLEDVKNGKFREDLYYRLAMCSITLPNLREICFTNREYFQELVQTILNDLKKEDTKLNDTEFKLTQDAWDCLMSYQWPGNIRQLRHVLLLSTVYALNTGKAEIDGKIISLHLSNVNTVSSGNSAAEDFIPNDLNQWLSEQKDRIIRNALRLTSDNTSKAAKMLGMNEQTLYSYLKKAR
;
A
#
# COMPACT_ATOMS: atom_id res chain seq x y z
N LYS A 1 10.31 -29.23 18.06
CA LYS A 1 9.88 -28.80 16.71
C LYS A 1 10.57 -29.72 15.73
N ALA A 2 9.84 -30.29 14.75
CA ALA A 2 10.43 -31.06 13.68
C ALA A 2 11.42 -30.16 12.91
N GLU A 3 12.49 -30.73 12.32
CA GLU A 3 13.50 -29.97 11.57
C GLU A 3 12.87 -29.17 10.40
N SER A 4 11.72 -29.64 9.91
CA SER A 4 10.89 -28.99 8.90
C SER A 4 10.25 -27.66 9.34
N ASP A 5 10.07 -27.41 10.65
CA ASP A 5 9.38 -26.24 11.18
C ASP A 5 10.33 -25.11 11.60
N LEU A 6 11.63 -25.33 11.49
CA LEU A 6 12.63 -24.31 11.81
C LEU A 6 12.66 -23.22 10.73
N PRO A 7 12.96 -21.96 11.11
CA PRO A 7 13.03 -20.84 10.16
C PRO A 7 14.16 -21.02 9.14
N ILE A 8 14.04 -20.31 8.02
CA ILE A 8 15.02 -20.23 6.94
C ILE A 8 15.65 -18.84 7.00
N TYR A 9 16.95 -18.77 7.23
CA TYR A 9 17.65 -17.48 7.33
C TYR A 9 18.24 -17.06 5.97
N VAL A 10 18.09 -15.78 5.63
CA VAL A 10 18.63 -15.16 4.41
C VAL A 10 19.31 -13.85 4.75
N SER A 11 20.52 -13.68 4.28
CA SER A 11 21.32 -12.46 4.44
C SER A 11 22.30 -12.27 3.30
N TRP A 12 22.63 -11.00 3.00
CA TRP A 12 23.85 -10.71 2.25
C TRP A 12 25.10 -10.92 3.11
N ILE A 13 26.23 -11.20 2.51
CA ILE A 13 27.54 -11.13 3.16
C ILE A 13 28.04 -9.69 3.03
N GLY A 14 28.33 -9.05 4.15
CA GLY A 14 28.88 -7.71 4.20
C GLY A 14 30.36 -7.67 4.57
N THR A 15 31.04 -6.55 4.30
CA THR A 15 32.46 -6.35 4.64
C THR A 15 32.75 -6.52 6.13
N THR A 16 31.81 -6.11 7.01
CA THR A 16 31.93 -6.33 8.46
C THR A 16 32.01 -7.81 8.81
N ASP A 17 31.18 -8.66 8.18
CA ASP A 17 31.22 -10.12 8.42
C ASP A 17 32.49 -10.74 7.95
N ILE A 18 33.04 -10.27 6.80
CA ILE A 18 34.29 -10.73 6.24
C ILE A 18 35.45 -10.36 7.18
N ASN A 19 35.49 -9.13 7.66
CA ASN A 19 36.53 -8.67 8.58
C ASN A 19 36.48 -9.43 9.92
N CYS A 20 35.32 -9.72 10.46
CA CYS A 20 35.14 -10.52 11.67
C CYS A 20 35.61 -11.97 11.45
N MET A 21 35.30 -12.56 10.30
CA MET A 21 35.77 -13.91 9.93
C MET A 21 37.28 -13.94 9.78
N GLU A 22 37.87 -12.96 9.14
CA GLU A 22 39.33 -12.89 8.92
C GLU A 22 40.09 -12.71 10.25
N SER A 23 39.63 -11.81 11.11
CA SER A 23 40.15 -11.62 12.48
C SER A 23 40.09 -12.93 13.28
N TRP A 24 39.02 -13.68 13.17
CA TRP A 24 38.87 -14.98 13.80
C TRP A 24 39.89 -16.02 13.23
N ARG A 25 40.07 -16.09 11.90
CA ARG A 25 41.03 -17.00 11.26
C ARG A 25 42.47 -16.74 11.73
N VAL A 26 42.84 -15.47 11.81
CA VAL A 26 44.18 -15.07 12.33
C VAL A 26 44.35 -15.51 13.79
N THR A 27 43.32 -15.33 14.63
CA THR A 27 43.37 -15.74 16.05
C THR A 27 43.50 -17.25 16.21
N GLU A 28 42.91 -18.03 15.29
CA GLU A 28 42.98 -19.50 15.29
C GLU A 28 44.21 -20.08 14.56
N GLY A 29 45.08 -19.22 14.02
CA GLY A 29 46.28 -19.65 13.29
C GLY A 29 46.00 -20.33 11.94
N LEU A 30 44.87 -20.03 11.32
CA LEU A 30 44.49 -20.52 10.00
C LEU A 30 45.08 -19.62 8.91
N ASP A 31 45.34 -20.18 7.71
CA ASP A 31 45.86 -19.42 6.59
C ASP A 31 45.04 -18.18 6.27
N THR A 32 45.72 -17.07 6.00
CA THR A 32 45.06 -15.81 5.58
C THR A 32 44.42 -15.96 4.20
N LEU A 33 43.49 -15.06 3.88
CA LEU A 33 42.85 -15.00 2.56
C LEU A 33 43.92 -14.78 1.46
N PRO A 34 43.71 -15.28 0.22
CA PRO A 34 44.66 -15.09 -0.89
C PRO A 34 44.99 -13.60 -1.11
N GLU A 35 46.25 -13.32 -1.52
CA GLU A 35 46.74 -11.94 -1.75
C GLU A 35 45.91 -11.11 -2.73
N ASN A 36 45.11 -11.74 -3.62
CA ASN A 36 44.14 -11.06 -4.50
C ASN A 36 42.96 -10.44 -3.76
N SER A 37 42.83 -10.65 -2.46
CA SER A 37 41.86 -10.00 -1.59
C SER A 37 42.22 -8.55 -1.21
N SER A 38 43.30 -8.00 -1.76
CA SER A 38 43.80 -6.63 -1.47
C SER A 38 42.80 -5.48 -1.73
N ARG A 39 41.69 -5.74 -2.40
CA ARG A 39 40.56 -4.81 -2.52
C ARG A 39 39.72 -4.71 -1.24
N LEU A 40 39.91 -5.62 -0.27
CA LEU A 40 39.17 -5.68 0.99
C LEU A 40 39.87 -4.94 2.14
N THR A 41 41.05 -4.37 1.93
CA THR A 41 41.78 -3.60 2.92
C THR A 41 41.14 -2.23 3.19
N ILE A 42 39.99 -2.24 3.85
CA ILE A 42 39.57 -1.14 4.69
C ILE A 42 40.15 -1.45 6.08
N PRO A 43 41.01 -0.60 6.66
CA PRO A 43 41.56 -0.84 7.99
C PRO A 43 40.48 -0.59 9.05
N PHE A 44 39.56 -1.55 9.23
CA PHE A 44 38.72 -1.56 10.40
C PHE A 44 39.51 -2.17 11.55
N LYS A 45 39.82 -1.33 12.54
CA LYS A 45 40.22 -1.78 13.87
C LYS A 45 39.00 -2.36 14.58
N GLU A 46 38.62 -3.58 14.26
CA GLU A 46 37.65 -4.32 15.06
C GLU A 46 38.36 -5.00 16.21
N GLU A 47 37.77 -4.87 17.41
CA GLU A 47 38.34 -5.53 18.59
C GLU A 47 38.25 -7.04 18.41
N PRO A 48 39.31 -7.83 18.79
CA PRO A 48 39.31 -9.27 18.73
C PRO A 48 38.09 -9.85 19.47
N GLY A 49 37.31 -10.72 18.82
CA GLY A 49 36.15 -11.41 19.41
C GLY A 49 34.79 -10.79 19.14
N GLN A 50 34.67 -9.75 18.30
CA GLN A 50 33.37 -9.28 17.85
C GLN A 50 32.78 -10.22 16.79
N ASN A 51 31.52 -10.60 16.97
CA ASN A 51 30.75 -11.32 15.96
C ASN A 51 30.18 -10.30 14.97
N GLY A 52 30.34 -10.55 13.67
CA GLY A 52 29.68 -9.77 12.61
C GLY A 52 28.15 -9.92 12.68
N PRO A 53 27.40 -9.10 11.91
CA PRO A 53 25.94 -9.11 11.87
C PRO A 53 25.33 -10.50 11.64
N ILE A 54 25.93 -11.33 10.78
CA ILE A 54 25.45 -12.69 10.47
C ILE A 54 25.60 -13.58 11.71
N ARG A 55 26.79 -13.66 12.33
CA ARG A 55 27.00 -14.49 13.52
C ARG A 55 26.23 -14.01 14.73
N THR A 56 26.11 -12.70 14.93
CA THR A 56 25.26 -12.15 15.99
C THR A 56 23.83 -12.68 15.90
N PHE A 57 23.33 -12.90 14.70
CA PHE A 57 22.00 -13.47 14.49
C PHE A 57 21.98 -15.00 14.58
N THR A 58 22.93 -15.68 13.92
CA THR A 58 22.92 -17.15 13.79
C THR A 58 23.35 -17.86 15.06
N ASP A 59 24.29 -17.34 15.84
CA ASP A 59 24.75 -18.00 17.09
C ASP A 59 23.65 -18.13 18.14
N ASN A 60 22.63 -17.27 18.10
CA ASN A 60 21.52 -17.25 19.06
C ASN A 60 20.25 -17.95 18.57
N ASN A 61 20.21 -18.46 17.34
CA ASN A 61 19.00 -19.02 16.74
C ASN A 61 19.31 -20.30 15.93
N LYS A 62 18.36 -21.26 15.95
CA LYS A 62 18.45 -22.47 15.12
C LYS A 62 17.64 -22.31 13.84
N PHE A 63 18.20 -22.76 12.72
CA PHE A 63 17.59 -22.67 11.39
C PHE A 63 17.55 -24.04 10.70
N SER A 64 16.55 -24.27 9.85
CA SER A 64 16.52 -25.42 8.95
C SER A 64 17.51 -25.24 7.79
N GLN A 65 17.66 -23.99 7.34
CA GLN A 65 18.56 -23.61 6.25
C GLN A 65 19.05 -22.18 6.46
N ILE A 66 20.31 -21.93 6.12
CA ILE A 66 20.94 -20.60 6.06
C ILE A 66 21.35 -20.36 4.61
N TYR A 67 20.82 -19.31 4.01
CA TYR A 67 21.24 -18.81 2.70
C TYR A 67 22.03 -17.51 2.87
N LEU A 68 23.28 -17.50 2.41
CA LEU A 68 24.11 -16.31 2.39
C LEU A 68 24.32 -15.90 0.93
N LEU A 69 23.92 -14.69 0.60
CA LEU A 69 24.06 -14.12 -0.73
C LEU A 69 25.37 -13.33 -0.81
N ALA A 70 26.13 -13.53 -1.85
CA ALA A 70 27.40 -12.83 -2.07
C ALA A 70 27.44 -12.25 -3.50
N SER A 71 28.03 -11.06 -3.66
CA SER A 71 28.39 -10.55 -4.97
C SER A 71 29.51 -11.37 -5.61
N LYS A 72 29.66 -11.29 -6.91
CA LYS A 72 30.60 -12.10 -7.71
C LYS A 72 32.04 -11.96 -7.23
N GLU A 73 32.42 -10.79 -6.72
CA GLU A 73 33.76 -10.51 -6.19
C GLU A 73 34.16 -11.37 -4.96
N TYR A 74 33.15 -11.94 -4.26
CA TYR A 74 33.35 -12.74 -3.03
C TYR A 74 33.26 -14.25 -3.27
N ASP A 75 33.35 -14.72 -4.51
CA ASP A 75 33.28 -16.16 -4.85
C ASP A 75 34.33 -17.01 -4.08
N PHE A 76 35.50 -16.45 -3.84
CA PHE A 76 36.60 -17.10 -3.09
C PHE A 76 36.28 -17.34 -1.60
N LEU A 77 35.29 -16.67 -1.02
CA LEU A 77 34.97 -16.78 0.41
C LEU A 77 34.07 -17.99 0.77
N GLY A 78 33.60 -18.74 -0.24
CA GLY A 78 32.49 -19.70 -0.07
C GLY A 78 32.73 -20.78 1.00
N SER A 79 33.92 -21.42 1.05
CA SER A 79 34.20 -22.45 2.06
C SER A 79 34.50 -21.88 3.43
N GLN A 80 35.25 -20.81 3.50
CA GLN A 80 35.73 -20.19 4.73
C GLN A 80 34.59 -19.59 5.53
N MET A 81 33.65 -18.92 4.86
CA MET A 81 32.45 -18.37 5.50
C MET A 81 31.54 -19.48 6.05
N LYS A 82 31.41 -20.61 5.33
CA LYS A 82 30.66 -21.77 5.83
C LYS A 82 31.28 -22.35 7.10
N ASP A 83 32.59 -22.47 7.15
CA ASP A 83 33.28 -23.03 8.32
C ASP A 83 33.20 -22.11 9.52
N TRP A 84 33.28 -20.79 9.27
CA TRP A 84 33.08 -19.77 10.31
C TRP A 84 31.66 -19.80 10.92
N ILE A 85 30.62 -19.98 10.10
CA ILE A 85 29.24 -20.11 10.57
C ILE A 85 29.02 -21.42 11.30
N LYS A 86 29.54 -22.56 10.79
CA LYS A 86 29.33 -23.88 11.39
C LYS A 86 29.84 -24.01 12.80
N ARG A 87 30.87 -23.27 13.20
CA ARG A 87 31.39 -23.29 14.58
C ARG A 87 30.41 -22.78 15.62
N GLY A 88 29.53 -21.85 15.24
CA GLY A 88 28.48 -21.31 16.12
C GLY A 88 27.09 -21.89 15.86
N ASN A 89 26.89 -22.52 14.70
CA ASN A 89 25.58 -22.98 14.27
C ASN A 89 25.65 -24.20 13.35
N ASN A 90 25.09 -25.33 13.78
CA ASN A 90 25.09 -26.58 13.01
C ASN A 90 24.01 -26.63 11.91
N SER A 91 23.33 -25.53 11.61
CA SER A 91 22.33 -25.49 10.54
C SER A 91 22.98 -25.65 9.16
N LYS A 92 22.22 -26.18 8.21
CA LYS A 92 22.67 -26.29 6.82
C LYS A 92 22.92 -24.89 6.24
N CYS A 93 24.18 -24.59 5.86
CA CYS A 93 24.55 -23.30 5.28
C CYS A 93 24.92 -23.45 3.81
N GLN A 94 24.28 -22.61 2.96
CA GLN A 94 24.58 -22.51 1.55
C GLN A 94 24.94 -21.07 1.18
N ILE A 95 26.05 -20.87 0.52
CA ILE A 95 26.45 -19.60 -0.06
C ILE A 95 26.02 -19.58 -1.52
N ILE A 96 25.38 -18.51 -1.92
CA ILE A 96 24.88 -18.29 -3.28
C ILE A 96 25.63 -17.10 -3.86
N ILE A 97 26.52 -17.38 -4.78
CA ILE A 97 27.20 -16.34 -5.54
C ILE A 97 26.23 -15.77 -6.57
N THR A 98 25.99 -14.49 -6.49
CA THR A 98 25.09 -13.78 -7.38
C THR A 98 25.84 -13.18 -8.58
N THR A 99 25.08 -12.70 -9.56
CA THR A 99 25.64 -12.02 -10.74
C THR A 99 25.89 -10.53 -10.51
N VAL A 100 25.79 -10.05 -9.27
CA VAL A 100 26.00 -8.65 -8.92
C VAL A 100 27.47 -8.29 -9.06
N GLU A 101 27.78 -7.38 -9.97
CA GLU A 101 29.12 -6.80 -10.18
C GLU A 101 29.24 -5.45 -9.47
N ASP A 102 28.18 -4.61 -9.54
CA ASP A 102 28.08 -3.38 -8.76
C ASP A 102 27.07 -3.56 -7.59
N PRO A 103 27.55 -3.76 -6.36
CA PRO A 103 26.69 -3.94 -5.19
C PRO A 103 25.93 -2.67 -4.76
N THR A 104 26.16 -1.52 -5.40
CA THR A 104 25.40 -0.28 -5.22
C THR A 104 24.28 -0.12 -6.25
N SER A 105 24.27 -0.93 -7.31
CA SER A 105 23.25 -0.93 -8.36
C SER A 105 21.97 -1.61 -7.87
N TYR A 106 20.90 -0.84 -7.72
CA TYR A 106 19.58 -1.36 -7.36
C TYR A 106 19.03 -2.36 -8.38
N ASP A 107 19.31 -2.18 -9.66
CA ASP A 107 18.81 -3.04 -10.74
C ASP A 107 19.51 -4.41 -10.74
N GLU A 108 20.83 -4.46 -10.57
CA GLU A 108 21.57 -5.72 -10.49
C GLU A 108 21.20 -6.51 -9.24
N VAL A 109 21.12 -5.82 -8.09
CA VAL A 109 20.72 -6.42 -6.82
C VAL A 109 19.29 -6.95 -6.90
N TYR A 110 18.37 -6.22 -7.52
CA TYR A 110 16.99 -6.67 -7.75
C TYR A 110 16.95 -7.96 -8.58
N LYS A 111 17.63 -8.00 -9.74
CA LYS A 111 17.67 -9.17 -10.62
C LYS A 111 18.25 -10.40 -9.91
N ALA A 112 19.30 -10.21 -9.12
CA ALA A 112 19.91 -11.28 -8.34
C ALA A 112 18.97 -11.84 -7.27
N LEU A 113 18.29 -10.98 -6.53
CA LEU A 113 17.30 -11.38 -5.54
C LEU A 113 16.09 -12.04 -6.18
N ASP A 114 15.58 -11.53 -7.30
CA ASP A 114 14.48 -12.13 -8.03
C ASP A 114 14.78 -13.56 -8.47
N LYS A 115 15.97 -13.79 -8.99
CA LYS A 115 16.47 -15.13 -9.35
C LYS A 115 16.59 -16.05 -8.12
N PHE A 116 17.02 -15.52 -6.98
CA PHE A 116 17.08 -16.27 -5.73
C PHE A 116 15.69 -16.67 -5.24
N PHE A 117 14.79 -15.70 -5.11
CA PHE A 117 13.44 -15.94 -4.60
C PHE A 117 12.63 -16.85 -5.53
N SER A 118 12.71 -16.67 -6.85
CA SER A 118 12.04 -17.55 -7.83
C SER A 118 12.45 -19.00 -7.71
N LYS A 119 13.66 -19.28 -7.21
CA LYS A 119 14.18 -20.65 -7.06
C LYS A 119 13.87 -21.28 -5.71
N TYR A 120 13.91 -20.50 -4.64
CA TYR A 120 13.92 -21.03 -3.28
C TYR A 120 12.68 -20.68 -2.46
N TRP A 121 11.91 -19.69 -2.87
CA TRP A 121 10.72 -19.23 -2.14
C TRP A 121 9.45 -19.92 -2.67
N THR A 122 8.61 -20.37 -1.75
CA THR A 122 7.25 -20.86 -2.06
C THR A 122 6.25 -20.26 -1.06
N ALA A 123 4.98 -20.18 -1.44
CA ALA A 123 3.94 -19.67 -0.55
C ALA A 123 3.84 -20.46 0.76
N GLU A 124 4.07 -21.78 0.72
CA GLU A 124 4.04 -22.67 1.89
C GLU A 124 5.19 -22.40 2.87
N THR A 125 6.35 -21.98 2.35
CA THR A 125 7.54 -21.71 3.17
C THR A 125 7.69 -20.23 3.53
N ALA A 126 6.86 -19.35 2.98
CA ALA A 126 6.96 -17.89 3.11
C ALA A 126 7.11 -17.41 4.55
N SER A 127 6.25 -17.89 5.46
CA SER A 127 6.24 -17.49 6.88
C SER A 127 7.49 -17.94 7.67
N ARG A 128 8.28 -18.86 7.11
CA ARG A 128 9.50 -19.39 7.73
C ARG A 128 10.74 -18.56 7.42
N TYR A 129 10.68 -17.68 6.41
CA TYR A 129 11.83 -16.86 6.05
C TYR A 129 12.10 -15.77 7.07
N VAL A 130 13.38 -15.62 7.39
CA VAL A 130 13.92 -14.61 8.30
C VAL A 130 15.06 -13.90 7.57
N PHE A 131 14.88 -12.60 7.33
CA PHE A 131 15.80 -11.78 6.56
C PHE A 131 16.60 -10.85 7.47
N ASN A 132 17.92 -10.90 7.39
CA ASN A 132 18.77 -9.92 8.07
C ASN A 132 19.15 -8.78 7.10
N LEU A 133 18.71 -7.58 7.43
CA LEU A 133 18.89 -6.39 6.59
C LEU A 133 20.21 -5.64 6.86
N THR A 134 20.97 -6.02 7.87
CA THR A 134 22.15 -5.23 8.28
C THR A 134 23.35 -5.38 7.35
N PRO A 135 23.71 -6.60 6.87
CA PRO A 135 24.87 -6.77 6.01
C PRO A 135 24.63 -6.24 4.59
N GLY A 136 25.72 -5.89 3.93
CA GLY A 136 25.72 -5.42 2.55
C GLY A 136 25.59 -3.91 2.41
N THR A 137 25.55 -3.45 1.17
CA THR A 137 25.40 -2.03 0.82
C THR A 137 23.96 -1.55 1.07
N PRO A 138 23.71 -0.23 1.12
CA PRO A 138 22.35 0.31 1.22
C PRO A 138 21.40 -0.21 0.14
N ALA A 139 21.89 -0.42 -1.10
CA ALA A 139 21.09 -0.98 -2.18
C ALA A 139 20.70 -2.44 -1.90
N MET A 140 21.63 -3.26 -1.41
CA MET A 140 21.37 -4.65 -1.02
C MET A 140 20.36 -4.74 0.11
N GLN A 141 20.50 -3.90 1.14
CA GLN A 141 19.58 -3.84 2.28
C GLN A 141 18.18 -3.42 1.86
N ALA A 142 18.08 -2.33 1.09
CA ALA A 142 16.80 -1.80 0.60
C ALA A 142 16.08 -2.80 -0.32
N MET A 143 16.82 -3.44 -1.25
CA MET A 143 16.22 -4.42 -2.16
C MET A 143 15.80 -5.70 -1.45
N LEU A 144 16.59 -6.20 -0.49
CA LEU A 144 16.21 -7.37 0.30
C LEU A 144 14.94 -7.06 1.12
N PHE A 145 14.84 -5.88 1.73
CA PHE A 145 13.64 -5.43 2.41
C PHE A 145 12.45 -5.34 1.45
N TYR A 146 12.63 -4.69 0.30
CA TYR A 146 11.58 -4.57 -0.72
C TYR A 146 11.06 -5.95 -1.16
N MET A 147 11.96 -6.85 -1.54
CA MET A 147 11.60 -8.18 -2.03
C MET A 147 10.89 -9.00 -0.96
N SER A 148 11.37 -8.95 0.29
CA SER A 148 10.81 -9.72 1.41
C SER A 148 9.48 -9.19 1.94
N GLN A 149 9.17 -7.91 1.74
CA GLN A 149 7.93 -7.30 2.26
C GLN A 149 6.86 -7.10 1.18
N ILE A 150 7.26 -6.99 -0.09
CA ILE A 150 6.34 -6.61 -1.16
C ILE A 150 6.14 -7.75 -2.16
N ARG A 151 7.21 -8.21 -2.82
CA ARG A 151 7.08 -9.17 -3.91
C ARG A 151 6.97 -10.63 -3.42
N TYR A 152 7.74 -11.00 -2.41
CA TYR A 152 7.79 -12.32 -1.80
C TYR A 152 7.44 -12.22 -0.31
N SER A 153 6.28 -11.66 -0.04
CA SER A 153 5.82 -11.33 1.31
C SER A 153 5.54 -12.59 2.16
N GLY A 154 5.60 -12.42 3.49
CA GLY A 154 5.30 -13.46 4.46
C GLY A 154 6.45 -13.78 5.42
N GLY A 155 7.68 -13.45 5.06
CA GLY A 155 8.84 -13.58 5.93
C GLY A 155 9.00 -12.40 6.89
N LYS A 156 9.79 -12.61 7.95
CA LYS A 156 10.12 -11.59 8.95
C LYS A 156 11.44 -10.92 8.63
N THR A 157 11.52 -9.62 8.81
CA THR A 157 12.74 -8.83 8.59
C THR A 157 13.32 -8.33 9.91
N PHE A 158 14.63 -8.40 10.02
CA PHE A 158 15.37 -8.00 11.21
C PHE A 158 16.62 -7.19 10.83
N ARG A 159 17.08 -6.40 11.79
CA ARG A 159 18.40 -5.79 11.75
C ARG A 159 19.19 -6.16 12.99
N THR A 160 20.50 -6.26 12.86
CA THR A 160 21.42 -6.45 13.98
C THR A 160 22.07 -5.12 14.35
N VAL A 161 22.27 -4.91 15.64
CA VAL A 161 22.88 -3.68 16.19
C VAL A 161 24.13 -4.07 16.96
N PRO A 162 25.28 -3.40 16.75
CA PRO A 162 26.48 -3.62 17.54
C PRO A 162 26.21 -3.51 19.03
N ARG A 163 26.87 -4.33 19.85
CA ARG A 163 26.64 -4.42 21.31
C ARG A 163 26.68 -3.06 22.03
N LYS A 164 27.60 -2.19 21.61
CA LYS A 164 27.74 -0.84 22.16
C LYS A 164 26.54 0.08 21.95
N PHE A 165 25.70 -0.22 20.96
CA PHE A 165 24.47 0.55 20.64
C PHE A 165 23.18 -0.19 21.00
N ALA A 166 23.29 -1.42 21.56
CA ALA A 166 22.15 -2.26 21.90
C ALA A 166 21.46 -1.72 23.15
N LYS A 167 20.22 -1.29 23.03
CA LYS A 167 19.38 -0.93 24.17
C LYS A 167 18.91 -2.21 24.87
N ASN A 168 19.03 -2.28 26.20
CA ASN A 168 18.64 -3.44 27.01
C ASN A 168 19.29 -4.78 26.55
N ASN A 169 20.53 -4.75 26.09
CA ASN A 169 21.26 -5.91 25.53
C ASN A 169 20.58 -6.58 24.31
N LYS A 170 19.60 -5.95 23.67
CA LYS A 170 18.88 -6.51 22.54
C LYS A 170 19.59 -6.13 21.23
N GLN A 171 20.38 -7.06 20.68
CA GLN A 171 21.16 -6.84 19.46
C GLN A 171 20.37 -7.15 18.17
N ILE A 172 19.27 -7.90 18.25
CA ILE A 172 18.43 -8.28 17.12
C ILE A 172 17.11 -7.54 17.27
N LEU A 173 16.78 -6.70 16.30
CA LEU A 173 15.56 -5.87 16.28
C LEU A 173 14.73 -6.24 15.06
N GLU A 174 13.45 -6.55 15.28
CA GLU A 174 12.51 -6.75 14.19
C GLU A 174 12.23 -5.41 13.48
N VAL A 175 12.20 -5.45 12.15
CA VAL A 175 11.94 -4.29 11.30
C VAL A 175 10.62 -4.53 10.59
N ASN A 176 9.59 -3.83 11.05
CA ASN A 176 8.29 -3.85 10.40
C ASN A 176 8.18 -2.62 9.49
N ALA A 177 7.62 -2.80 8.31
CA ALA A 177 7.27 -1.66 7.46
C ALA A 177 6.23 -0.81 8.22
N PRO A 178 6.47 0.49 8.47
CA PRO A 178 5.54 1.33 9.23
C PRO A 178 4.21 1.59 8.50
N PHE A 179 4.07 1.09 7.28
CA PHE A 179 2.90 1.23 6.42
C PHE A 179 2.76 -0.02 5.54
N SER A 180 1.55 -0.39 5.22
CA SER A 180 1.26 -1.43 4.25
C SER A 180 1.70 -0.94 2.86
N LEU A 181 2.88 -1.38 2.40
CA LEU A 181 3.44 -1.10 1.07
C LEU A 181 2.80 -1.99 -0.01
N LYS A 182 1.61 -2.54 0.25
CA LYS A 182 0.96 -3.38 -0.74
C LYS A 182 0.41 -2.49 -1.86
N PRO A 183 0.77 -2.77 -3.11
CA PRO A 183 -0.09 -2.38 -4.22
C PRO A 183 -1.46 -2.99 -3.90
N ASP A 184 -2.52 -2.19 -4.01
CA ASP A 184 -3.88 -2.68 -3.79
C ASP A 184 -4.06 -3.98 -4.56
N LEU A 185 -4.25 -5.09 -3.84
CA LEU A 185 -4.30 -6.45 -4.36
C LEU A 185 -5.54 -6.72 -5.21
N TYR A 186 -6.47 -5.78 -5.26
CA TYR A 186 -7.76 -5.94 -5.93
C TYR A 186 -7.68 -6.20 -7.44
N LEU A 187 -6.51 -5.94 -8.06
CA LEU A 187 -6.29 -6.22 -9.47
C LEU A 187 -5.41 -7.47 -9.72
N ASN A 188 -5.01 -8.19 -8.67
CA ASN A 188 -4.20 -9.41 -8.75
C ASN A 188 -4.97 -10.68 -8.38
N THR A 189 -6.29 -10.67 -8.44
CA THR A 189 -7.11 -11.87 -8.34
C THR A 189 -6.78 -12.78 -9.52
N GLN A 190 -6.55 -14.08 -9.26
CA GLN A 190 -6.16 -15.04 -10.30
C GLN A 190 -7.35 -15.50 -11.14
N THR A 191 -8.57 -15.21 -10.69
CA THR A 191 -9.80 -15.58 -11.40
C THR A 191 -10.03 -14.62 -12.56
N GLN A 192 -10.12 -15.17 -13.75
CA GLN A 192 -10.32 -14.40 -14.98
C GLN A 192 -11.77 -13.88 -15.03
N CYS A 193 -11.92 -12.56 -14.86
CA CYS A 193 -13.14 -11.87 -15.22
C CYS A 193 -12.99 -11.41 -16.69
N PRO A 194 -13.87 -11.76 -17.62
CA PRO A 194 -13.73 -11.38 -19.02
C PRO A 194 -13.50 -9.88 -19.22
N GLN A 195 -14.16 -9.03 -18.43
CA GLN A 195 -13.95 -7.57 -18.45
C GLN A 195 -12.59 -7.16 -17.83
N SER A 196 -12.10 -7.88 -16.82
CA SER A 196 -10.78 -7.60 -16.26
C SER A 196 -9.66 -8.05 -17.19
N ASP A 197 -9.85 -9.13 -17.95
CA ASP A 197 -8.90 -9.62 -18.94
C ASP A 197 -8.71 -8.63 -20.10
N GLU A 198 -9.79 -7.98 -20.55
CA GLU A 198 -9.71 -6.94 -21.57
C GLU A 198 -8.96 -5.71 -21.02
N ILE A 199 -9.28 -5.29 -19.79
CA ILE A 199 -8.58 -4.18 -19.12
C ILE A 199 -7.10 -4.53 -18.93
N GLU A 200 -6.79 -5.75 -18.48
CA GLU A 200 -5.41 -6.22 -18.34
C GLU A 200 -4.64 -6.18 -19.67
N LYS A 201 -5.23 -6.68 -20.76
CA LYS A 201 -4.64 -6.61 -22.09
C LYS A 201 -4.38 -5.17 -22.54
N VAL A 202 -5.33 -4.26 -22.27
CA VAL A 202 -5.17 -2.84 -22.58
C VAL A 202 -4.05 -2.23 -21.74
N ILE A 203 -3.97 -2.55 -20.44
CA ILE A 203 -2.88 -2.12 -19.57
C ILE A 203 -1.55 -2.70 -20.06
N GLU A 204 -1.47 -3.98 -20.39
CA GLU A 204 -0.25 -4.61 -20.89
C GLU A 204 0.25 -3.99 -22.18
N LEU A 205 -0.66 -3.66 -23.09
CA LEU A 205 -0.32 -3.06 -24.37
C LEU A 205 0.17 -1.61 -24.26
N TYR A 206 -0.50 -0.80 -23.44
CA TYR A 206 -0.25 0.65 -23.40
C TYR A 206 0.58 1.11 -22.20
N ALA A 207 0.64 0.31 -21.10
CA ALA A 207 1.45 0.68 -19.95
C ALA A 207 2.94 0.88 -20.28
N PRO A 208 3.61 0.08 -21.11
CA PRO A 208 5.03 0.30 -21.43
C PRO A 208 5.31 1.60 -22.16
N VAL A 209 4.32 2.17 -22.84
CA VAL A 209 4.48 3.36 -23.69
C VAL A 209 4.21 4.64 -22.88
N LYS A 210 5.23 5.23 -22.30
CA LYS A 210 5.12 6.44 -21.44
C LYS A 210 4.54 7.67 -22.12
N ALA A 211 4.62 7.76 -23.44
CA ALA A 211 4.09 8.88 -24.23
C ALA A 211 2.55 8.91 -24.28
N ILE A 212 1.88 7.79 -23.98
CA ILE A 212 0.43 7.67 -24.01
C ILE A 212 -0.14 8.09 -22.66
N ASN A 213 -0.94 9.15 -22.65
CA ASN A 213 -1.73 9.52 -21.48
C ASN A 213 -2.90 8.54 -21.34
N ILE A 214 -3.18 8.13 -20.11
CA ILE A 214 -4.28 7.18 -19.82
C ILE A 214 -5.34 7.89 -18.99
N LEU A 215 -6.59 7.79 -19.44
CA LEU A 215 -7.76 8.25 -18.70
C LEU A 215 -8.52 7.06 -18.10
N LEU A 216 -8.61 7.00 -16.79
CA LEU A 216 -9.37 6.00 -16.05
C LEU A 216 -10.77 6.53 -15.76
N LEU A 217 -11.78 5.83 -16.26
CA LEU A 217 -13.18 6.15 -16.07
C LEU A 217 -13.84 5.11 -15.15
N GLY A 218 -14.82 5.54 -14.38
CA GLY A 218 -15.60 4.63 -13.53
C GLY A 218 -16.11 5.33 -12.27
N GLU A 219 -17.08 4.70 -11.62
CA GLU A 219 -17.70 5.22 -10.41
C GLU A 219 -16.69 5.42 -9.26
N SER A 220 -17.10 6.18 -8.24
CA SER A 220 -16.28 6.33 -7.03
C SER A 220 -16.12 4.96 -6.33
N GLY A 221 -14.88 4.68 -5.88
CA GLY A 221 -14.58 3.45 -5.13
C GLY A 221 -14.38 2.19 -5.97
N VAL A 222 -14.33 2.25 -7.32
CA VAL A 222 -14.08 1.08 -8.20
C VAL A 222 -12.60 0.67 -8.28
N GLY A 223 -11.67 1.47 -7.72
CA GLY A 223 -10.23 1.15 -7.72
C GLY A 223 -9.42 1.88 -8.77
N LYS A 224 -9.84 3.08 -9.25
CA LYS A 224 -9.09 3.90 -10.24
C LYS A 224 -7.65 4.19 -9.80
N SER A 225 -7.44 4.55 -8.53
CA SER A 225 -6.10 4.85 -7.99
C SER A 225 -5.20 3.61 -7.98
N SER A 226 -5.76 2.43 -7.67
CA SER A 226 -5.05 1.13 -7.73
C SER A 226 -4.66 0.78 -9.16
N ALA A 227 -5.56 1.01 -10.12
CA ALA A 227 -5.27 0.80 -11.55
C ALA A 227 -4.13 1.74 -12.01
N ALA A 228 -4.13 3.00 -11.59
CA ALA A 228 -3.07 3.95 -11.91
C ALA A 228 -1.71 3.51 -11.35
N GLN A 229 -1.66 3.03 -10.11
CA GLN A 229 -0.45 2.47 -9.51
C GLN A 229 0.04 1.23 -10.26
N LYS A 230 -0.86 0.31 -10.62
CA LYS A 230 -0.52 -0.88 -11.41
C LYS A 230 0.09 -0.51 -12.76
N ILE A 231 -0.50 0.45 -13.47
CA ILE A 231 0.02 0.99 -14.72
C ILE A 231 1.43 1.57 -14.51
N HIS A 232 1.63 2.33 -13.45
CA HIS A 232 2.93 2.91 -13.10
C HIS A 232 4.00 1.84 -12.90
N TYR A 233 3.74 0.82 -12.08
CA TYR A 233 4.70 -0.25 -11.80
C TYR A 233 4.99 -1.11 -13.03
N ARG A 234 4.00 -1.38 -13.88
CA ARG A 234 4.21 -2.12 -15.14
C ARG A 234 5.08 -1.37 -16.15
N CYS A 235 5.20 -0.05 -16.01
CA CYS A 235 6.15 0.77 -16.78
C CYS A 235 7.58 0.73 -16.25
N GLY A 236 7.88 -0.05 -15.23
CA GLY A 236 9.13 0.02 -14.49
C GLY A 236 9.24 1.27 -13.59
N GLY A 237 8.10 1.87 -13.22
CA GLY A 237 8.04 3.00 -12.30
C GLY A 237 8.48 2.59 -10.89
N LYS A 238 9.13 3.51 -10.17
CA LYS A 238 9.52 3.36 -8.77
C LYS A 238 8.50 4.08 -7.89
N LYS A 239 8.28 3.60 -6.67
CA LYS A 239 7.31 4.18 -5.74
C LYS A 239 7.49 5.68 -5.53
N ASP A 240 8.72 6.12 -5.34
CA ASP A 240 9.04 7.52 -5.05
C ASP A 240 8.77 8.46 -6.23
N ASN A 241 8.56 7.91 -7.42
CA ASN A 241 8.28 8.66 -8.64
C ASN A 241 6.79 8.57 -9.07
N PHE A 242 5.90 8.14 -8.16
CA PHE A 242 4.45 8.17 -8.37
C PHE A 242 3.85 9.30 -7.54
N ILE A 243 3.55 10.41 -8.21
CA ILE A 243 3.02 11.62 -7.57
C ILE A 243 1.51 11.66 -7.77
N ILE A 244 0.77 11.80 -6.68
CA ILE A 244 -0.70 11.87 -6.69
C ILE A 244 -1.13 13.33 -6.53
N ALA A 245 -2.01 13.79 -7.41
CA ALA A 245 -2.67 15.09 -7.35
C ALA A 245 -4.19 14.88 -7.34
N ASN A 246 -4.82 15.05 -6.19
CA ASN A 246 -6.28 15.06 -6.09
C ASN A 246 -6.81 16.43 -6.50
N CYS A 247 -7.37 16.52 -7.71
CA CYS A 247 -7.81 17.79 -8.27
C CYS A 247 -8.97 18.41 -7.49
N ALA A 248 -9.84 17.61 -6.87
CA ALA A 248 -10.93 18.11 -6.03
C ALA A 248 -10.42 18.79 -4.76
N GLU A 249 -9.44 18.19 -4.06
CA GLU A 249 -8.82 18.79 -2.88
C GLU A 249 -8.07 20.08 -3.25
N LEU A 250 -7.32 20.05 -4.35
CA LEU A 250 -6.58 21.22 -4.82
C LEU A 250 -7.50 22.36 -5.28
N ALA A 251 -8.67 22.04 -5.84
CA ALA A 251 -9.66 23.00 -6.32
C ALA A 251 -10.50 23.64 -5.18
N ALA A 252 -10.46 23.08 -3.97
CA ALA A 252 -11.14 23.67 -2.80
C ALA A 252 -10.58 25.05 -2.41
N GLY A 253 -9.36 25.39 -2.86
CA GLY A 253 -8.76 26.73 -2.76
C GLY A 253 -9.07 27.61 -3.97
N ASP A 254 -8.37 28.76 -4.08
CA ASP A 254 -8.47 29.60 -5.27
C ASP A 254 -7.70 28.99 -6.48
N ALA A 255 -8.01 29.46 -7.69
CA ALA A 255 -7.37 28.98 -8.92
C ALA A 255 -5.84 29.21 -8.95
N ASN A 256 -5.31 30.22 -8.23
CA ASN A 256 -3.87 30.47 -8.14
C ASN A 256 -3.22 29.43 -7.22
N MET A 257 -3.89 29.07 -6.13
CA MET A 257 -3.41 28.02 -5.23
C MET A 257 -3.38 26.68 -5.94
N PHE A 258 -4.43 26.32 -6.69
CA PHE A 258 -4.47 25.13 -7.54
C PHE A 258 -3.27 25.08 -8.51
N ARG A 259 -3.02 26.21 -9.22
CA ARG A 259 -1.91 26.30 -10.18
C ARG A 259 -0.55 26.26 -9.49
N ALA A 260 -0.41 26.85 -8.31
CA ALA A 260 0.82 26.82 -7.52
C ALA A 260 1.18 25.40 -7.06
N GLU A 261 0.18 24.60 -6.67
CA GLU A 261 0.38 23.20 -6.31
C GLU A 261 0.85 22.37 -7.51
N LEU A 262 0.18 22.48 -8.65
CA LEU A 262 0.51 21.67 -9.81
C LEU A 262 1.80 22.10 -10.52
N PHE A 263 2.02 23.42 -10.69
CA PHE A 263 3.07 23.96 -11.54
C PHE A 263 4.17 24.73 -10.80
N GLY A 264 3.97 24.95 -9.50
CA GLY A 264 4.89 25.71 -8.67
C GLY A 264 4.61 27.22 -8.64
N ALA A 265 5.18 27.90 -7.67
CA ALA A 265 5.07 29.34 -7.50
C ALA A 265 6.33 29.94 -6.90
N LYS A 266 6.64 31.19 -7.27
CA LYS A 266 7.68 31.98 -6.64
C LYS A 266 7.12 32.81 -5.50
N LYS A 267 7.95 33.01 -4.47
CA LYS A 267 7.63 33.88 -3.34
C LYS A 267 7.07 35.22 -3.81
N GLY A 268 5.94 35.65 -3.24
CA GLY A 268 5.28 36.91 -3.56
C GLY A 268 4.51 36.95 -4.88
N SER A 269 4.34 35.83 -5.58
CA SER A 269 3.64 35.77 -6.87
C SER A 269 2.12 35.92 -6.76
N PHE A 270 1.54 35.66 -5.60
CA PHE A 270 0.13 35.93 -5.27
C PHE A 270 -0.03 36.09 -3.75
N THR A 271 -1.17 36.58 -3.31
CA THR A 271 -1.48 36.81 -1.88
C THR A 271 -1.41 35.48 -1.11
N GLY A 272 -0.53 35.40 -0.11
CA GLY A 272 -0.30 34.19 0.70
C GLY A 272 0.87 33.31 0.23
N CYS A 273 1.53 33.61 -0.90
CA CYS A 273 2.72 32.89 -1.33
C CYS A 273 3.97 33.43 -0.62
N THR A 274 4.26 32.90 0.57
CA THR A 274 5.36 33.35 1.44
C THR A 274 6.72 32.75 1.09
N GLU A 275 6.75 31.61 0.37
CA GLU A 275 7.95 30.87 -0.01
C GLU A 275 7.88 30.37 -1.44
N ASP A 276 9.04 29.99 -2.00
CA ASP A 276 9.11 29.32 -3.29
C ASP A 276 8.52 27.92 -3.16
N LYS A 277 7.61 27.53 -4.07
CA LYS A 277 6.94 26.24 -4.08
C LYS A 277 7.26 25.46 -5.35
N THR A 278 7.77 24.25 -5.20
CA THR A 278 7.97 23.30 -6.32
C THR A 278 6.64 22.66 -6.67
N GLY A 279 6.29 22.63 -7.96
CA GLY A 279 5.03 22.03 -8.42
C GLY A 279 5.07 20.51 -8.51
N LEU A 280 3.89 19.86 -8.39
CA LEU A 280 3.75 18.40 -8.47
C LEU A 280 4.24 17.83 -9.81
N PHE A 281 4.08 18.54 -10.92
CA PHE A 281 4.64 18.15 -12.22
C PHE A 281 6.16 18.12 -12.22
N GLU A 282 6.81 19.04 -11.53
CA GLU A 282 8.27 19.07 -11.40
C GLU A 282 8.76 17.92 -10.51
N LEU A 283 8.03 17.59 -9.44
CA LEU A 283 8.31 16.44 -8.58
C LEU A 283 8.13 15.10 -9.30
N ALA A 284 7.25 15.05 -10.30
CA ALA A 284 6.97 13.86 -11.11
C ALA A 284 8.02 13.58 -12.19
N GLN A 285 9.12 14.32 -12.24
CA GLN A 285 10.20 14.13 -13.22
C GLN A 285 10.69 12.67 -13.22
N ASN A 286 10.84 12.10 -14.43
CA ASN A 286 11.20 10.69 -14.64
C ASN A 286 10.24 9.65 -14.03
N GLY A 287 9.03 10.08 -13.67
CA GLY A 287 8.02 9.26 -13.01
C GLY A 287 6.63 9.37 -13.64
N THR A 288 5.64 9.29 -12.79
CA THR A 288 4.23 9.39 -13.17
C THR A 288 3.53 10.39 -12.27
N ILE A 289 2.75 11.29 -12.86
CA ILE A 289 1.75 12.08 -12.15
C ILE A 289 0.38 11.45 -12.37
N PHE A 290 -0.32 11.18 -11.27
CA PHE A 290 -1.70 10.71 -11.27
C PHE A 290 -2.62 11.85 -10.85
N LEU A 291 -3.43 12.32 -11.81
CA LEU A 291 -4.42 13.38 -11.62
C LEU A 291 -5.77 12.71 -11.30
N ASP A 292 -6.13 12.66 -10.04
CA ASP A 292 -7.44 12.12 -9.62
C ASP A 292 -8.51 13.21 -9.66
N GLU A 293 -9.75 12.83 -9.99
CA GLU A 293 -10.92 13.71 -10.15
C GLU A 293 -10.65 14.91 -11.08
N VAL A 294 -10.15 14.63 -12.31
CA VAL A 294 -9.76 15.67 -13.27
C VAL A 294 -10.91 16.57 -13.74
N ALA A 295 -12.17 16.14 -13.58
CA ALA A 295 -13.33 16.97 -13.86
C ALA A 295 -13.39 18.24 -12.99
N GLU A 296 -12.82 18.18 -11.77
CA GLU A 296 -12.80 19.27 -10.79
C GLU A 296 -11.75 20.34 -11.08
N ILE A 297 -10.93 20.19 -12.14
CA ILE A 297 -9.93 21.19 -12.53
C ILE A 297 -10.61 22.50 -12.92
N PRO A 298 -10.30 23.63 -12.26
CA PRO A 298 -10.88 24.93 -12.62
C PRO A 298 -10.65 25.26 -14.09
N LEU A 299 -11.67 25.76 -14.79
CA LEU A 299 -11.63 26.04 -16.22
C LEU A 299 -10.46 26.95 -16.61
N SER A 300 -10.13 27.94 -15.75
CA SER A 300 -8.96 28.82 -15.92
C SER A 300 -7.61 28.11 -15.87
N SER A 301 -7.53 26.94 -15.21
CA SER A 301 -6.31 26.16 -15.07
C SER A 301 -6.15 25.09 -16.14
N GLN A 302 -7.25 24.72 -16.82
CA GLN A 302 -7.23 23.69 -17.85
C GLN A 302 -6.33 24.05 -19.06
N SER A 303 -6.25 25.34 -19.43
CA SER A 303 -5.36 25.81 -20.49
C SER A 303 -3.87 25.67 -20.15
N VAL A 304 -3.51 25.82 -18.87
CA VAL A 304 -2.12 25.65 -18.41
C VAL A 304 -1.76 24.17 -18.38
N LEU A 305 -2.68 23.31 -17.93
CA LEU A 305 -2.49 21.87 -17.98
C LEU A 305 -2.34 21.37 -19.41
N LEU A 306 -3.15 21.88 -20.34
CA LEU A 306 -3.05 21.53 -21.75
C LEU A 306 -1.64 21.80 -22.31
N ARG A 307 -1.06 22.97 -22.03
CA ARG A 307 0.33 23.30 -22.40
C ARG A 307 1.34 22.32 -21.79
N ALA A 308 1.21 22.01 -20.50
CA ALA A 308 2.08 21.03 -19.85
C ALA A 308 2.03 19.65 -20.53
N LEU A 309 0.86 19.25 -21.03
CA LEU A 309 0.68 17.98 -21.73
C LEU A 309 1.17 18.01 -23.18
N GLN A 310 1.03 19.13 -23.88
CA GLN A 310 1.40 19.30 -25.31
C GLN A 310 2.88 19.59 -25.48
N ASP A 311 3.35 20.65 -24.81
CA ASP A 311 4.70 21.20 -25.00
C ASP A 311 5.72 20.48 -24.11
N LYS A 312 5.23 19.69 -23.12
CA LYS A 312 6.06 19.08 -22.08
C LYS A 312 6.88 20.12 -21.30
N GLU A 313 6.30 21.28 -21.09
CA GLU A 313 6.91 22.41 -20.41
C GLU A 313 5.93 23.03 -19.42
N ILE A 314 6.46 23.44 -18.27
CA ILE A 314 5.71 24.17 -17.25
C ILE A 314 6.44 25.45 -16.87
N MET A 315 5.67 26.40 -16.37
CA MET A 315 6.20 27.66 -15.82
C MET A 315 5.51 27.95 -14.48
N SER A 316 6.31 28.08 -13.44
CA SER A 316 5.82 28.40 -12.10
C SER A 316 5.22 29.82 -12.08
N ILE A 317 4.20 30.05 -11.27
CA ILE A 317 3.58 31.37 -11.11
C ILE A 317 4.66 32.37 -10.64
N GLY A 318 4.70 33.53 -11.28
CA GLY A 318 5.71 34.56 -10.98
C GLY A 318 7.12 34.30 -11.53
N SER A 319 7.33 33.19 -12.25
CA SER A 319 8.61 32.85 -12.89
C SER A 319 8.55 33.13 -14.41
N LYS A 320 9.68 33.56 -14.96
CA LYS A 320 9.90 33.60 -16.44
C LYS A 320 10.66 32.37 -16.93
N LYS A 321 11.08 31.48 -16.01
CA LYS A 321 11.86 30.28 -16.33
C LYS A 321 10.91 29.15 -16.71
N VAL A 322 11.10 28.61 -17.90
CA VAL A 322 10.43 27.40 -18.37
C VAL A 322 11.17 26.17 -17.84
N VAL A 323 10.45 25.23 -17.28
CA VAL A 323 10.95 23.93 -16.83
C VAL A 323 10.43 22.85 -17.78
N ARG A 324 11.33 22.11 -18.43
CA ARG A 324 10.98 20.98 -19.29
C ARG A 324 10.62 19.77 -18.47
N LEU A 325 9.52 19.10 -18.82
CA LEU A 325 9.05 17.86 -18.21
C LEU A 325 9.72 16.66 -18.88
N ASN A 326 10.82 16.19 -18.30
CA ASN A 326 11.55 15.07 -18.84
C ASN A 326 10.91 13.76 -18.39
N ASN A 327 10.42 12.95 -19.38
CA ASN A 327 9.95 11.60 -19.14
C ASN A 327 8.83 11.48 -18.05
N VAL A 328 7.94 12.48 -18.00
CA VAL A 328 6.77 12.47 -17.10
C VAL A 328 5.60 11.80 -17.82
N ARG A 329 5.09 10.73 -17.21
CA ARG A 329 3.85 10.08 -17.63
C ARG A 329 2.66 10.71 -16.92
N VAL A 330 1.55 10.89 -17.64
CA VAL A 330 0.30 11.37 -17.05
C VAL A 330 -0.76 10.28 -17.09
N ILE A 331 -1.31 9.97 -15.92
CA ILE A 331 -2.50 9.14 -15.76
C ILE A 331 -3.55 10.03 -15.09
N SER A 332 -4.76 10.02 -15.62
CA SER A 332 -5.87 10.82 -15.09
C SER A 332 -7.06 9.92 -14.73
N ALA A 333 -7.88 10.34 -13.79
CA ALA A 333 -9.07 9.61 -13.39
C ALA A 333 -10.24 10.55 -13.12
N THR A 334 -11.45 10.08 -13.39
CA THR A 334 -12.69 10.77 -13.04
C THR A 334 -13.86 9.79 -12.95
N ASN A 335 -14.88 10.17 -12.20
CA ASN A 335 -16.20 9.53 -12.18
C ASN A 335 -17.23 10.30 -13.02
N HIS A 336 -16.87 11.47 -13.58
CA HIS A 336 -17.72 12.30 -14.42
C HIS A 336 -17.70 11.85 -15.88
N ASN A 337 -18.78 12.17 -16.60
CA ASN A 337 -18.83 12.10 -18.04
C ASN A 337 -18.20 13.37 -18.65
N LEU A 338 -16.87 13.35 -18.89
CA LEU A 338 -16.16 14.51 -19.42
C LEU A 338 -16.68 15.00 -20.77
N LEU A 339 -17.24 14.12 -21.62
CA LEU A 339 -17.85 14.55 -22.88
C LEU A 339 -19.11 15.40 -22.68
N GLU A 340 -19.85 15.12 -21.63
CA GLU A 340 -20.98 15.93 -21.23
C GLU A 340 -20.53 17.27 -20.64
N ASP A 341 -19.48 17.24 -19.80
CA ASP A 341 -18.86 18.46 -19.26
C ASP A 341 -18.28 19.35 -20.37
N VAL A 342 -17.74 18.77 -21.44
CA VAL A 342 -17.30 19.51 -22.66
C VAL A 342 -18.50 20.18 -23.32
N LYS A 343 -19.61 19.47 -23.55
CA LYS A 343 -20.83 20.04 -24.15
C LYS A 343 -21.41 21.19 -23.32
N ASN A 344 -21.29 21.08 -22.01
CA ASN A 344 -21.78 22.09 -21.06
C ASN A 344 -20.78 23.24 -20.82
N GLY A 345 -19.63 23.25 -21.50
CA GLY A 345 -18.60 24.30 -21.38
C GLY A 345 -17.83 24.27 -20.05
N LYS A 346 -17.96 23.20 -19.24
CA LYS A 346 -17.25 23.02 -17.96
C LYS A 346 -15.85 22.45 -18.14
N PHE A 347 -15.63 21.74 -19.24
CA PHE A 347 -14.35 21.13 -19.58
C PHE A 347 -13.96 21.47 -21.02
N ARG A 348 -12.66 21.69 -21.26
CA ARG A 348 -12.17 22.02 -22.61
C ARG A 348 -12.06 20.76 -23.46
N GLU A 349 -12.53 20.84 -24.68
CA GLU A 349 -12.49 19.74 -25.65
C GLU A 349 -11.05 19.32 -26.00
N ASP A 350 -10.16 20.31 -26.20
CA ASP A 350 -8.76 20.06 -26.53
C ASP A 350 -8.00 19.34 -25.39
N LEU A 351 -8.28 19.68 -24.14
CA LEU A 351 -7.73 19.00 -22.98
C LEU A 351 -8.27 17.57 -22.88
N TYR A 352 -9.56 17.36 -23.10
CA TYR A 352 -10.16 16.03 -23.09
C TYR A 352 -9.44 15.08 -24.04
N TYR A 353 -9.27 15.44 -25.31
CA TYR A 353 -8.57 14.59 -26.29
C TYR A 353 -7.10 14.36 -25.92
N ARG A 354 -6.48 15.27 -25.21
CA ARG A 354 -5.10 15.09 -24.78
C ARG A 354 -4.97 14.15 -23.58
N LEU A 355 -5.94 14.13 -22.67
CA LEU A 355 -6.00 13.19 -21.54
C LEU A 355 -6.47 11.80 -21.97
N ALA A 356 -7.45 11.74 -22.88
CA ALA A 356 -8.14 10.52 -23.32
C ALA A 356 -7.44 9.84 -24.52
N MET A 357 -6.10 9.89 -24.61
CA MET A 357 -5.36 9.15 -25.66
C MET A 357 -5.60 7.64 -25.58
N CYS A 358 -5.72 7.10 -24.37
CA CYS A 358 -6.19 5.77 -24.07
C CYS A 358 -7.18 5.87 -22.91
N SER A 359 -8.42 5.45 -23.11
CA SER A 359 -9.44 5.44 -22.05
C SER A 359 -9.70 4.03 -21.59
N ILE A 360 -9.70 3.82 -20.27
CA ILE A 360 -9.99 2.54 -19.62
C ILE A 360 -11.16 2.76 -18.68
N THR A 361 -12.28 2.08 -18.94
CA THR A 361 -13.45 2.12 -18.04
C THR A 361 -13.40 0.93 -17.10
N LEU A 362 -13.36 1.21 -15.79
CA LEU A 362 -13.39 0.18 -14.76
C LEU A 362 -14.85 -0.20 -14.45
N PRO A 363 -15.18 -1.50 -14.38
CA PRO A 363 -16.53 -1.96 -14.09
C PRO A 363 -16.92 -1.61 -12.66
N ASN A 364 -18.20 -1.36 -12.44
CA ASN A 364 -18.72 -1.20 -11.09
C ASN A 364 -18.90 -2.57 -10.40
N LEU A 365 -18.94 -2.56 -9.07
CA LEU A 365 -18.98 -3.80 -8.30
C LEU A 365 -20.26 -4.60 -8.52
N ARG A 366 -21.41 -3.96 -8.78
CA ARG A 366 -22.68 -4.66 -9.08
C ARG A 366 -22.61 -5.42 -10.40
N GLU A 367 -21.93 -4.88 -11.42
CA GLU A 367 -21.68 -5.62 -12.67
C GLU A 367 -20.81 -6.85 -12.42
N ILE A 368 -19.76 -6.71 -11.62
CA ILE A 368 -18.89 -7.82 -11.22
C ILE A 368 -19.69 -8.91 -10.47
N CYS A 369 -20.50 -8.53 -9.49
CA CYS A 369 -21.35 -9.46 -8.74
C CYS A 369 -22.27 -10.26 -9.66
N PHE A 370 -22.81 -9.60 -10.70
CA PHE A 370 -23.75 -10.22 -11.63
C PHE A 370 -23.07 -11.09 -12.68
N THR A 371 -21.91 -10.65 -13.21
CA THR A 371 -21.23 -11.31 -14.34
C THR A 371 -20.24 -12.39 -13.92
N ASN A 372 -19.61 -12.26 -12.74
CA ASN A 372 -18.57 -13.18 -12.30
C ASN A 372 -18.56 -13.38 -10.78
N ARG A 373 -19.35 -14.35 -10.34
CA ARG A 373 -19.47 -14.72 -8.93
C ARG A 373 -18.15 -15.15 -8.29
N GLU A 374 -17.34 -15.91 -9.00
CA GLU A 374 -16.06 -16.43 -8.50
C GLU A 374 -15.08 -15.29 -8.24
N TYR A 375 -14.97 -14.36 -9.18
CA TYR A 375 -14.14 -13.17 -9.01
C TYR A 375 -14.60 -12.31 -7.82
N PHE A 376 -15.91 -12.13 -7.64
CA PHE A 376 -16.42 -11.40 -6.48
C PHE A 376 -16.07 -12.09 -5.16
N GLN A 377 -16.18 -13.43 -5.10
CA GLN A 377 -15.81 -14.18 -3.91
C GLN A 377 -14.32 -14.06 -3.60
N GLU A 378 -13.46 -14.14 -4.61
CA GLU A 378 -12.02 -13.95 -4.47
C GLU A 378 -11.67 -12.51 -4.01
N LEU A 379 -12.36 -11.50 -4.55
CA LEU A 379 -12.22 -10.11 -4.12
C LEU A 379 -12.56 -9.94 -2.64
N VAL A 380 -13.69 -10.49 -2.19
CA VAL A 380 -14.10 -10.46 -0.77
C VAL A 380 -13.05 -11.14 0.10
N GLN A 381 -12.56 -12.31 -0.29
CA GLN A 381 -11.54 -13.04 0.45
C GLN A 381 -10.22 -12.27 0.53
N THR A 382 -9.85 -11.62 -0.57
CA THR A 382 -8.66 -10.75 -0.63
C THR A 382 -8.78 -9.59 0.33
N ILE A 383 -9.94 -8.91 0.36
CA ILE A 383 -10.21 -7.82 1.31
C ILE A 383 -10.12 -8.32 2.75
N LEU A 384 -10.74 -9.45 3.09
CA LEU A 384 -10.68 -10.02 4.44
C LEU A 384 -9.24 -10.34 4.85
N ASN A 385 -8.45 -10.91 3.94
CA ASN A 385 -7.04 -11.20 4.20
C ASN A 385 -6.21 -9.92 4.41
N ASP A 386 -6.53 -8.85 3.70
CA ASP A 386 -5.84 -7.57 3.87
C ASP A 386 -6.23 -6.88 5.17
N LEU A 387 -7.49 -6.92 5.56
CA LEU A 387 -7.95 -6.41 6.87
C LEU A 387 -7.26 -7.13 8.04
N LYS A 388 -7.07 -8.45 7.94
CA LYS A 388 -6.30 -9.22 8.93
C LYS A 388 -4.86 -8.74 9.07
N LYS A 389 -4.22 -8.36 7.97
CA LYS A 389 -2.82 -7.91 7.97
C LYS A 389 -2.64 -6.48 8.50
N GLU A 390 -3.67 -5.66 8.41
CA GLU A 390 -3.63 -4.26 8.86
C GLU A 390 -3.80 -4.12 10.38
N ASP A 391 -4.57 -5.01 11.00
CA ASP A 391 -4.79 -4.98 12.45
C ASP A 391 -4.34 -6.30 13.10
N THR A 392 -3.41 -6.19 14.05
CA THR A 392 -2.88 -7.33 14.81
C THR A 392 -3.97 -8.09 15.59
N LYS A 393 -5.05 -7.42 15.98
CA LYS A 393 -6.18 -8.04 16.67
C LYS A 393 -7.03 -8.94 15.75
N LEU A 394 -7.01 -8.68 14.45
CA LEU A 394 -7.73 -9.47 13.45
C LEU A 394 -6.90 -10.63 12.92
N ASN A 395 -5.58 -10.63 13.15
CA ASN A 395 -4.62 -11.55 12.53
C ASN A 395 -4.82 -13.01 12.94
N ASP A 396 -5.20 -13.26 14.19
CA ASP A 396 -5.30 -14.61 14.76
C ASP A 396 -6.68 -15.26 14.55
N THR A 397 -7.63 -14.56 13.92
CA THR A 397 -9.00 -15.06 13.73
C THR A 397 -9.27 -15.38 12.26
N GLU A 398 -9.67 -16.61 11.99
CA GLU A 398 -10.19 -17.02 10.69
C GLU A 398 -11.68 -16.67 10.60
N PHE A 399 -12.01 -15.59 9.85
CA PHE A 399 -13.40 -15.22 9.61
C PHE A 399 -13.98 -16.04 8.45
N LYS A 400 -15.14 -16.67 8.68
CA LYS A 400 -15.89 -17.39 7.64
C LYS A 400 -17.21 -16.69 7.40
N LEU A 401 -17.54 -16.49 6.14
CA LEU A 401 -18.84 -15.99 5.71
C LEU A 401 -19.79 -17.17 5.55
N THR A 402 -20.96 -17.07 6.17
CA THR A 402 -22.04 -18.04 5.99
C THR A 402 -22.72 -17.87 4.62
N GLN A 403 -23.52 -18.84 4.18
CA GLN A 403 -24.19 -18.76 2.88
C GLN A 403 -25.14 -17.55 2.80
N ASP A 404 -25.88 -17.26 3.86
CA ASP A 404 -26.77 -16.10 3.93
C ASP A 404 -26.00 -14.77 3.92
N ALA A 405 -24.77 -14.70 4.46
CA ALA A 405 -23.89 -13.54 4.31
C ALA A 405 -23.48 -13.34 2.84
N TRP A 406 -23.11 -14.42 2.15
CA TRP A 406 -22.80 -14.35 0.71
C TRP A 406 -23.99 -13.88 -0.11
N ASP A 407 -25.20 -14.38 0.19
CA ASP A 407 -26.41 -13.97 -0.51
C ASP A 407 -26.73 -12.48 -0.29
N CYS A 408 -26.52 -11.96 0.93
CA CYS A 408 -26.63 -10.53 1.23
C CYS A 408 -25.60 -9.69 0.45
N LEU A 409 -24.33 -10.11 0.41
CA LEU A 409 -23.27 -9.38 -0.29
C LEU A 409 -23.51 -9.35 -1.80
N MET A 410 -24.00 -10.45 -2.38
CA MET A 410 -24.25 -10.56 -3.82
C MET A 410 -25.49 -9.83 -4.29
N SER A 411 -26.52 -9.73 -3.47
CA SER A 411 -27.77 -9.05 -3.82
C SER A 411 -27.71 -7.53 -3.69
N TYR A 412 -26.65 -7.01 -3.07
CA TYR A 412 -26.55 -5.57 -2.79
C TYR A 412 -25.99 -4.78 -3.99
N GLN A 413 -26.45 -3.54 -4.17
CA GLN A 413 -26.15 -2.71 -5.35
C GLN A 413 -24.76 -2.01 -5.32
N TRP A 414 -24.11 -1.96 -4.18
CA TRP A 414 -22.77 -1.40 -3.98
C TRP A 414 -22.56 0.01 -4.57
N PRO A 415 -23.35 1.03 -4.21
CA PRO A 415 -23.17 2.38 -4.75
C PRO A 415 -21.80 3.00 -4.46
N GLY A 416 -21.13 2.58 -3.38
CA GLY A 416 -19.76 2.97 -3.05
C GLY A 416 -18.71 1.93 -3.48
N ASN A 417 -19.10 0.94 -4.29
CA ASN A 417 -18.23 -0.05 -4.89
C ASN A 417 -17.29 -0.75 -3.88
N ILE A 418 -16.03 -1.01 -4.25
CA ILE A 418 -15.04 -1.71 -3.43
C ILE A 418 -14.76 -0.95 -2.11
N ARG A 419 -14.81 0.38 -2.12
CA ARG A 419 -14.63 1.19 -0.90
C ARG A 419 -15.72 0.87 0.13
N GLN A 420 -16.96 0.77 -0.32
CA GLN A 420 -18.10 0.42 0.55
C GLN A 420 -18.03 -1.04 1.00
N LEU A 421 -17.71 -1.98 0.09
CA LEU A 421 -17.52 -3.39 0.42
C LEU A 421 -16.47 -3.57 1.52
N ARG A 422 -15.31 -2.94 1.37
CA ARG A 422 -14.24 -2.98 2.36
C ARG A 422 -14.70 -2.45 3.73
N HIS A 423 -15.45 -1.35 3.74
CA HIS A 423 -15.99 -0.78 4.99
C HIS A 423 -16.97 -1.73 5.67
N VAL A 424 -17.90 -2.32 4.92
CA VAL A 424 -18.86 -3.30 5.45
C VAL A 424 -18.13 -4.52 6.02
N LEU A 425 -17.16 -5.07 5.31
CA LEU A 425 -16.37 -6.21 5.76
C LEU A 425 -15.54 -5.88 7.01
N LEU A 426 -14.91 -4.71 7.09
CA LEU A 426 -14.19 -4.25 8.27
C LEU A 426 -15.10 -4.18 9.49
N LEU A 427 -16.24 -3.52 9.38
CA LEU A 427 -17.19 -3.42 10.49
C LEU A 427 -17.72 -4.78 10.91
N SER A 428 -17.97 -5.68 9.95
CA SER A 428 -18.46 -7.03 10.22
C SER A 428 -17.42 -7.89 10.92
N THR A 429 -16.13 -7.79 10.54
CA THR A 429 -15.04 -8.50 11.22
C THR A 429 -14.82 -8.00 12.64
N VAL A 430 -14.83 -6.69 12.85
CA VAL A 430 -14.72 -6.08 14.18
C VAL A 430 -15.90 -6.48 15.08
N TYR A 431 -17.11 -6.49 14.55
CA TYR A 431 -18.30 -6.93 15.29
C TYR A 431 -18.20 -8.41 15.67
N ALA A 432 -17.84 -9.27 14.73
CA ALA A 432 -17.67 -10.70 14.96
C ALA A 432 -16.60 -10.97 16.04
N LEU A 433 -15.45 -10.28 15.99
CA LEU A 433 -14.39 -10.37 16.98
C LEU A 433 -14.90 -9.98 18.39
N ASN A 434 -15.59 -8.85 18.53
CA ASN A 434 -16.08 -8.35 19.81
C ASN A 434 -17.21 -9.23 20.39
N THR A 435 -17.92 -9.98 19.56
CA THR A 435 -18.96 -10.92 20.00
C THR A 435 -18.44 -12.35 20.19
N GLY A 436 -17.14 -12.58 19.99
CA GLY A 436 -16.49 -13.90 20.12
C GLY A 436 -16.93 -14.90 19.04
N LYS A 437 -17.43 -14.43 17.90
CA LYS A 437 -17.86 -15.25 16.77
C LYS A 437 -16.78 -15.28 15.70
N ALA A 438 -16.42 -16.46 15.21
CA ALA A 438 -15.56 -16.61 14.03
C ALA A 438 -16.37 -16.56 12.71
N GLU A 439 -17.69 -16.67 12.77
CA GLU A 439 -18.57 -16.66 11.61
C GLU A 439 -19.29 -15.32 11.48
N ILE A 440 -19.32 -14.80 10.24
CA ILE A 440 -20.04 -13.60 9.86
C ILE A 440 -21.30 -14.04 9.09
N ASP A 441 -22.46 -13.86 9.72
CA ASP A 441 -23.76 -14.22 9.17
C ASP A 441 -24.42 -13.06 8.41
N GLY A 442 -25.51 -13.34 7.68
CA GLY A 442 -26.24 -12.35 6.89
C GLY A 442 -26.84 -11.22 7.74
N LYS A 443 -27.09 -11.47 9.03
CA LYS A 443 -27.61 -10.44 9.95
C LYS A 443 -26.55 -9.40 10.26
N ILE A 444 -25.30 -9.85 10.47
CA ILE A 444 -24.15 -8.96 10.70
C ILE A 444 -23.91 -8.10 9.44
N ILE A 445 -23.90 -8.71 8.26
CA ILE A 445 -23.75 -7.98 6.99
C ILE A 445 -24.87 -6.96 6.80
N SER A 446 -26.14 -7.37 6.97
CA SER A 446 -27.30 -6.50 6.81
C SER A 446 -27.30 -5.32 7.80
N LEU A 447 -26.85 -5.54 9.03
CA LEU A 447 -26.69 -4.48 10.03
C LEU A 447 -25.73 -3.38 9.53
N HIS A 448 -24.61 -3.76 8.96
CA HIS A 448 -23.60 -2.81 8.49
C HIS A 448 -23.94 -2.21 7.13
N LEU A 449 -24.66 -2.92 6.26
CA LEU A 449 -25.21 -2.37 5.02
C LEU A 449 -26.23 -1.25 5.31
N SER A 450 -27.10 -1.42 6.31
CA SER A 450 -28.08 -0.38 6.68
C SER A 450 -27.41 0.86 7.28
N ASN A 451 -26.36 0.69 8.08
CA ASN A 451 -25.60 1.79 8.68
C ASN A 451 -24.84 2.62 7.63
N VAL A 452 -24.30 1.97 6.60
CA VAL A 452 -23.58 2.66 5.51
C VAL A 452 -24.54 3.40 4.57
N ASN A 453 -25.78 2.92 4.40
CA ASN A 453 -26.80 3.63 3.60
C ASN A 453 -27.25 4.93 4.25
N THR A 454 -27.24 5.03 5.58
CA THR A 454 -27.52 6.29 6.27
C THR A 454 -26.42 7.33 6.08
N VAL A 455 -25.20 6.90 5.80
CA VAL A 455 -24.06 7.79 5.48
C VAL A 455 -24.06 8.18 4.00
N SER A 456 -24.45 7.27 3.09
CA SER A 456 -24.45 7.53 1.64
C SER A 456 -25.68 8.31 1.14
N SER A 457 -26.81 8.26 1.83
CA SER A 457 -27.94 9.15 1.56
C SER A 457 -27.73 10.58 2.10
N GLY A 458 -26.58 10.82 2.75
CA GLY A 458 -26.13 12.15 3.19
C GLY A 458 -25.17 12.86 2.25
N ASN A 459 -24.71 12.22 1.14
CA ASN A 459 -23.72 12.79 0.22
C ASN A 459 -24.19 12.97 -1.23
N SER A 460 -25.48 13.13 -1.44
CA SER A 460 -25.96 14.02 -2.50
C SER A 460 -26.22 15.37 -1.82
N ALA A 461 -25.31 16.33 -2.02
CA ALA A 461 -25.27 17.62 -1.36
C ALA A 461 -25.15 17.53 0.18
N ALA A 462 -23.92 17.39 0.68
CA ALA A 462 -23.55 18.11 1.89
C ALA A 462 -23.29 19.57 1.47
N GLU A 463 -24.28 20.24 0.92
CA GLU A 463 -24.58 21.60 1.31
C GLU A 463 -24.80 21.51 2.81
N ASP A 464 -24.12 22.34 3.57
CA ASP A 464 -24.31 22.52 5.00
C ASP A 464 -25.82 22.56 5.32
N PHE A 465 -26.41 21.38 5.66
CA PHE A 465 -27.77 21.31 6.08
C PHE A 465 -27.84 21.92 7.47
N ILE A 466 -27.99 23.22 7.52
CA ILE A 466 -28.35 23.93 8.73
C ILE A 466 -29.88 23.81 8.82
N PRO A 467 -30.41 23.01 9.75
CA PRO A 467 -31.86 22.90 9.91
C PRO A 467 -32.38 24.27 10.21
N ASN A 468 -33.44 24.68 9.51
CA ASN A 468 -34.12 25.98 9.75
C ASN A 468 -34.59 26.14 11.20
N ASP A 469 -34.82 25.02 11.89
CA ASP A 469 -35.07 24.94 13.32
C ASP A 469 -34.28 23.76 13.91
N LEU A 470 -33.19 24.08 14.59
CA LEU A 470 -32.30 23.08 15.24
C LEU A 470 -33.06 22.28 16.30
N ASN A 471 -33.98 22.93 17.06
CA ASN A 471 -34.74 22.27 18.14
C ASN A 471 -35.74 21.27 17.57
N GLN A 472 -36.43 21.65 16.49
CA GLN A 472 -37.33 20.75 15.79
C GLN A 472 -36.57 19.55 15.21
N TRP A 473 -35.49 19.78 14.52
CA TRP A 473 -34.65 18.72 13.94
C TRP A 473 -34.09 17.76 14.99
N LEU A 474 -33.53 18.28 16.10
CA LEU A 474 -33.05 17.48 17.23
C LEU A 474 -34.17 16.66 17.86
N SER A 475 -35.38 17.22 17.98
CA SER A 475 -36.56 16.50 18.47
C SER A 475 -36.93 15.33 17.56
N GLU A 476 -36.99 15.56 16.26
CA GLU A 476 -37.29 14.52 15.27
C GLU A 476 -36.24 13.40 15.24
N GLN A 477 -34.93 13.72 15.34
CA GLN A 477 -33.87 12.73 15.43
C GLN A 477 -33.97 11.91 16.74
N LYS A 478 -34.26 12.58 17.84
CA LYS A 478 -34.46 11.94 19.15
C LYS A 478 -35.64 10.99 19.14
N ASP A 479 -36.76 11.40 18.54
CA ASP A 479 -37.94 10.56 18.35
C ASP A 479 -37.62 9.31 17.52
N ARG A 480 -36.88 9.48 16.44
CA ARG A 480 -36.49 8.38 15.56
C ARG A 480 -35.61 7.35 16.28
N ILE A 481 -34.63 7.83 17.09
CA ILE A 481 -33.72 6.97 17.87
C ILE A 481 -34.53 6.21 18.93
N ILE A 482 -35.45 6.87 19.64
CA ILE A 482 -36.30 6.26 20.68
C ILE A 482 -37.23 5.20 20.07
N ARG A 483 -37.90 5.48 18.96
CA ARG A 483 -38.75 4.49 18.26
C ARG A 483 -37.95 3.27 17.79
N ASN A 484 -36.76 3.46 17.29
CA ASN A 484 -35.89 2.34 16.90
C ASN A 484 -35.50 1.49 18.09
N ALA A 485 -35.11 2.09 19.22
CA ALA A 485 -34.76 1.36 20.42
C ALA A 485 -35.97 0.57 20.98
N LEU A 486 -37.17 1.15 20.97
CA LEU A 486 -38.39 0.44 21.37
C LEU A 486 -38.69 -0.74 20.44
N ARG A 487 -38.59 -0.56 19.13
CA ARG A 487 -38.77 -1.64 18.15
C ARG A 487 -37.78 -2.79 18.37
N LEU A 488 -36.51 -2.49 18.59
CA LEU A 488 -35.46 -3.50 18.84
C LEU A 488 -35.65 -4.23 20.17
N THR A 489 -36.32 -3.63 21.13
CA THR A 489 -36.61 -4.22 22.45
C THR A 489 -38.02 -4.77 22.58
N SER A 490 -38.77 -4.91 21.48
CA SER A 490 -40.17 -5.36 21.45
C SER A 490 -41.06 -4.52 22.42
N ASP A 491 -40.96 -3.19 22.31
CA ASP A 491 -41.64 -2.18 23.11
C ASP A 491 -41.37 -2.24 24.64
N ASN A 492 -40.31 -2.90 25.03
CA ASN A 492 -39.87 -2.96 26.43
C ASN A 492 -39.13 -1.67 26.81
N THR A 493 -39.82 -0.75 27.50
CA THR A 493 -39.30 0.57 27.87
C THR A 493 -38.08 0.52 28.78
N SER A 494 -38.00 -0.45 29.71
CA SER A 494 -36.86 -0.61 30.61
C SER A 494 -35.59 -1.03 29.86
N LYS A 495 -35.70 -2.00 28.94
CA LYS A 495 -34.60 -2.41 28.08
C LYS A 495 -34.19 -1.31 27.09
N ALA A 496 -35.16 -0.58 26.52
CA ALA A 496 -34.90 0.53 25.62
C ALA A 496 -34.14 1.67 26.33
N ALA A 497 -34.58 2.04 27.55
CA ALA A 497 -33.90 3.03 28.37
C ALA A 497 -32.44 2.65 28.67
N LYS A 498 -32.20 1.40 29.05
CA LYS A 498 -30.85 0.88 29.29
C LYS A 498 -29.99 0.91 28.02
N MET A 499 -30.57 0.55 26.86
CA MET A 499 -29.89 0.58 25.57
C MET A 499 -29.53 2.02 25.13
N LEU A 500 -30.35 3.00 25.48
CA LEU A 500 -30.13 4.42 25.18
C LEU A 500 -29.30 5.15 26.24
N GLY A 501 -28.85 4.48 27.31
CA GLY A 501 -28.15 5.13 28.42
C GLY A 501 -29.01 6.15 29.17
N MET A 502 -30.34 6.00 29.15
CA MET A 502 -31.31 6.92 29.75
C MET A 502 -31.95 6.31 31.00
N ASN A 503 -32.39 7.17 31.92
CA ASN A 503 -33.25 6.71 33.01
C ASN A 503 -34.63 6.35 32.46
N GLU A 504 -35.21 5.24 32.92
CA GLU A 504 -36.51 4.73 32.48
C GLU A 504 -37.66 5.76 32.65
N GLN A 505 -37.64 6.50 33.76
CA GLN A 505 -38.60 7.58 34.00
C GLN A 505 -38.48 8.72 32.98
N THR A 506 -37.28 9.03 32.56
CA THR A 506 -37.01 10.04 31.53
C THR A 506 -37.55 9.59 30.18
N LEU A 507 -37.36 8.33 29.81
CA LEU A 507 -37.92 7.77 28.58
C LEU A 507 -39.44 7.75 28.63
N TYR A 508 -40.02 7.34 29.77
CA TYR A 508 -41.47 7.30 29.95
C TYR A 508 -42.11 8.70 29.87
N SER A 509 -41.49 9.70 30.51
CA SER A 509 -41.96 11.08 30.43
C SER A 509 -41.91 11.67 29.01
N TYR A 510 -40.90 11.27 28.24
CA TYR A 510 -40.75 11.66 26.86
C TYR A 510 -41.84 11.06 25.97
N LEU A 511 -42.10 9.76 26.10
CA LEU A 511 -43.18 9.07 25.38
C LEU A 511 -44.57 9.58 25.71
N LYS A 512 -44.76 10.07 26.93
CA LYS A 512 -46.05 10.69 27.36
C LYS A 512 -46.26 12.09 26.77
N LYS A 513 -45.16 12.83 26.44
CA LYS A 513 -45.22 14.13 25.77
C LYS A 513 -45.37 14.01 24.25
N ALA A 514 -44.97 12.88 23.66
CA ALA A 514 -45.01 12.61 22.23
C ALA A 514 -46.33 11.94 21.77
N ARG A 515 -47.22 11.60 22.69
CA ARG A 515 -48.63 11.24 22.46
C ARG A 515 -49.50 12.49 22.57
#